data_f797aa7c813fa1a00524cbe9da2ff64f
#
_entry.id   f797aa7c813fa1a00524cbe9da2ff64f
#
_cell.length_a   1.000
_cell.length_b   1.000
_cell.length_c   1.000
_cell.angle_alpha   90.00
_cell.angle_beta   90.00
_cell.angle_gamma   90.00
#
_symmetry.space_group_name_H-M   'P 1'
#
loop_
_entity.id
_entity.type
_entity.pdbx_description
1 polymer ?
#
loop_
_entity_poly.entity_id
_entity_poly.type
_entity_poly.pdbx_seq_one_letter_code
_entity_poly.pdbx_strand_id
1 'polypeptide(L)'
;MAALLLPAEEWTDASPVTTFGLFGAGAGAGWVFDAVCDRVAAGAVVRMGAPLGGPVADQVEIIGRISEVRPPKPAQGNARGNARGHAGQGGRIEIVHDQPWRGRITLRFDADRGGTRVRLFAELDEAGLEWLMRRRGLPAGHGSAPNPNARLGLLNSKSGLGSMFGAATDHMAMLAVEEINAEGGVRGWPVELVVGDDASDPAVGVAEARRLVRAGCRTILVATTSATYVAVSRALAGTEVLLIQPHMNEGGGTGPLRVQLGEHHEDQLAAAVRPLMRAAGGKRWFLAGNDYCWPRSTHAAARRILPRSGARVVGELYAALGTRDFTQVIDAVTASGADIVLSTFVGADAAAFERQCHATGLRERCLTLAPAMDESTLEHVGAAAAPGLYAVSGYVEQLASPGNAVLLHRYRETYGRWAPPLSTLSESVFEAAHIWWSAARRVGADEPRLIAEAMRPGSFQLPRGTVTLDDSGRVTQDLFVAEATGTGLRPVSL
;
A
#
# COMPACT_ATOMS: atom_id res chain seq x y z
N MET A 1 -0.30 -24.42 -17.03
CA MET A 1 0.33 -23.87 -15.82
C MET A 1 0.20 -22.36 -15.89
N ALA A 2 -0.19 -21.70 -14.84
CA ALA A 2 -0.26 -20.24 -14.82
C ALA A 2 1.19 -19.70 -14.76
N ALA A 3 1.59 -18.90 -15.74
CA ALA A 3 2.88 -18.25 -15.73
C ALA A 3 2.87 -17.17 -14.62
N LEU A 4 3.96 -17.05 -13.89
CA LEU A 4 4.17 -15.95 -12.95
C LEU A 4 4.33 -14.66 -13.76
N LEU A 5 3.63 -13.60 -13.35
CA LEU A 5 3.73 -12.29 -13.99
C LEU A 5 4.56 -11.37 -13.09
N LEU A 6 5.77 -11.01 -13.52
CA LEU A 6 6.60 -10.04 -12.83
C LEU A 6 6.35 -8.64 -13.44
N PRO A 7 5.85 -7.67 -12.66
CA PRO A 7 5.69 -6.30 -13.11
C PRO A 7 6.96 -5.48 -12.85
N ALA A 8 7.28 -4.57 -13.77
CA ALA A 8 8.15 -3.43 -13.54
C ALA A 8 7.52 -2.20 -14.17
N GLU A 9 7.81 -1.01 -13.65
CA GLU A 9 7.27 0.23 -14.22
C GLU A 9 8.26 1.38 -14.19
N GLU A 10 8.13 2.24 -15.19
CA GLU A 10 8.83 3.51 -15.31
C GLU A 10 7.82 4.62 -15.57
N TRP A 11 8.13 5.84 -15.13
CA TRP A 11 7.31 7.01 -15.39
C TRP A 11 8.12 8.12 -16.08
N THR A 12 7.47 8.87 -16.96
CA THR A 12 8.04 10.01 -17.66
C THR A 12 7.02 11.12 -17.83
N ASP A 13 7.50 12.35 -17.90
CA ASP A 13 6.70 13.55 -18.21
C ASP A 13 6.29 13.65 -19.69
N ALA A 14 6.89 12.85 -20.58
CA ALA A 14 6.55 12.82 -22.00
C ALA A 14 5.19 12.16 -22.26
N SER A 15 4.53 12.56 -23.36
CA SER A 15 3.25 11.98 -23.76
C SER A 15 3.39 10.48 -24.16
N PRO A 16 2.33 9.67 -24.07
CA PRO A 16 2.39 8.26 -24.50
C PRO A 16 2.88 8.06 -25.94
N VAL A 17 2.56 8.97 -26.84
CA VAL A 17 3.04 8.92 -28.23
C VAL A 17 4.55 9.17 -28.30
N THR A 18 5.03 10.16 -27.58
CA THR A 18 6.46 10.51 -27.52
C THR A 18 7.24 9.37 -26.85
N THR A 19 6.77 8.89 -25.70
CA THR A 19 7.41 7.80 -24.95
C THR A 19 7.46 6.51 -25.76
N PHE A 20 6.38 6.17 -26.44
CA PHE A 20 6.32 4.99 -27.31
C PHE A 20 7.32 5.10 -28.46
N GLY A 21 7.49 6.29 -29.03
CA GLY A 21 8.46 6.56 -30.11
C GLY A 21 9.93 6.46 -29.67
N LEU A 22 10.21 6.52 -28.36
CA LEU A 22 11.54 6.35 -27.80
C LEU A 22 11.89 4.88 -27.55
N PHE A 23 10.93 3.97 -27.60
CA PHE A 23 11.21 2.54 -27.46
C PHE A 23 12.15 2.08 -28.58
N GLY A 24 13.26 1.46 -28.22
CA GLY A 24 14.24 0.98 -29.21
C GLY A 24 15.19 2.01 -29.79
N ALA A 25 15.16 3.27 -29.32
CA ALA A 25 15.97 4.37 -29.85
C ALA A 25 17.49 4.26 -29.58
N GLY A 26 17.94 3.24 -28.84
CA GLY A 26 19.34 2.91 -28.73
C GLY A 26 19.94 3.03 -27.32
N ALA A 27 21.03 2.30 -27.12
CA ALA A 27 21.83 2.32 -25.90
C ALA A 27 22.41 3.71 -25.65
N GLY A 28 22.24 4.22 -24.45
CA GLY A 28 22.76 5.52 -24.00
C GLY A 28 21.69 6.54 -23.68
N ALA A 29 20.43 6.32 -24.08
CA ALA A 29 19.31 7.15 -23.68
C ALA A 29 18.73 6.77 -22.31
N GLY A 30 19.09 5.60 -21.75
CA GLY A 30 18.59 5.09 -20.46
C GLY A 30 17.07 4.92 -20.45
N TRP A 31 16.50 4.55 -21.60
CA TRP A 31 15.08 4.74 -21.80
C TRP A 31 14.33 3.47 -22.10
N VAL A 32 13.18 3.33 -21.44
CA VAL A 32 12.24 2.23 -21.59
C VAL A 32 12.96 0.88 -21.53
N PHE A 33 13.52 0.59 -20.35
CA PHE A 33 14.24 -0.65 -20.07
C PHE A 33 15.43 -0.91 -21.01
N ASP A 34 16.15 0.16 -21.39
CA ASP A 34 17.32 0.10 -22.29
C ASP A 34 17.07 -0.70 -23.58
N ALA A 35 15.83 -0.65 -24.08
CA ALA A 35 15.46 -1.40 -25.26
C ALA A 35 16.15 -0.90 -26.53
N VAL A 36 16.71 -1.82 -27.30
CA VAL A 36 17.36 -1.57 -28.59
C VAL A 36 16.74 -2.46 -29.64
N CYS A 37 16.23 -1.88 -30.72
CA CYS A 37 15.74 -2.60 -31.91
C CYS A 37 15.90 -1.73 -33.17
N ASP A 38 16.01 -2.36 -34.34
CA ASP A 38 16.14 -1.65 -35.62
C ASP A 38 14.90 -0.86 -35.97
N ARG A 39 13.74 -1.36 -35.58
CA ARG A 39 12.44 -0.76 -35.81
C ARG A 39 11.39 -1.30 -34.82
N VAL A 40 10.44 -0.48 -34.45
CA VAL A 40 9.31 -0.89 -33.61
C VAL A 40 8.21 -1.48 -34.47
N ALA A 41 8.38 -2.74 -34.91
CA ALA A 41 7.44 -3.46 -35.75
C ALA A 41 7.47 -4.96 -35.45
N ALA A 42 6.37 -5.65 -35.70
CA ALA A 42 6.31 -7.10 -35.58
C ALA A 42 7.42 -7.79 -36.40
N GLY A 43 8.06 -8.77 -35.78
CA GLY A 43 9.20 -9.50 -36.36
C GLY A 43 10.58 -8.89 -36.05
N ALA A 44 10.66 -7.63 -35.59
CA ALA A 44 11.94 -7.00 -35.25
C ALA A 44 12.58 -7.67 -34.00
N VAL A 45 13.90 -7.82 -34.03
CA VAL A 45 14.66 -8.28 -32.89
C VAL A 45 14.81 -7.12 -31.91
N VAL A 46 14.60 -7.41 -30.64
CA VAL A 46 14.78 -6.45 -29.55
C VAL A 46 15.70 -7.03 -28.48
N ARG A 47 16.60 -6.19 -27.96
CA ARG A 47 17.38 -6.42 -26.75
C ARG A 47 16.94 -5.40 -25.73
N MET A 48 16.72 -5.82 -24.49
CA MET A 48 16.31 -4.92 -23.41
C MET A 48 16.79 -5.40 -22.06
N GLY A 49 17.01 -4.46 -21.14
CA GLY A 49 17.23 -4.73 -19.73
C GLY A 49 15.92 -4.74 -18.98
N ALA A 50 15.55 -5.85 -18.36
CA ALA A 50 14.35 -5.92 -17.54
C ALA A 50 14.73 -5.98 -16.05
N PRO A 51 14.28 -5.05 -15.20
CA PRO A 51 14.51 -5.09 -13.76
C PRO A 51 13.55 -6.09 -13.12
N LEU A 52 13.81 -7.36 -13.32
CA LEU A 52 12.97 -8.44 -12.80
C LEU A 52 13.35 -8.74 -11.33
N GLY A 53 12.77 -7.94 -10.42
CA GLY A 53 12.83 -8.17 -8.98
C GLY A 53 14.23 -7.95 -8.37
N GLY A 54 14.90 -6.84 -8.63
CA GLY A 54 16.17 -6.45 -8.05
C GLY A 54 16.50 -4.97 -8.29
N PRO A 55 17.56 -4.44 -7.66
CA PRO A 55 18.01 -3.09 -7.94
C PRO A 55 18.27 -2.89 -9.43
N VAL A 56 18.13 -1.65 -9.92
CA VAL A 56 18.33 -1.29 -11.33
C VAL A 56 19.72 -1.76 -11.87
N ALA A 57 20.71 -1.98 -10.97
CA ALA A 57 22.01 -2.53 -11.30
C ALA A 57 21.97 -4.02 -11.73
N ASP A 58 20.90 -4.76 -11.44
CA ASP A 58 20.73 -6.18 -11.72
C ASP A 58 19.73 -6.45 -12.86
N GLN A 59 19.76 -5.64 -13.88
CA GLN A 59 18.93 -5.85 -15.07
C GLN A 59 19.27 -7.20 -15.74
N VAL A 60 18.21 -7.91 -16.12
CA VAL A 60 18.31 -9.14 -16.90
C VAL A 60 18.23 -8.78 -18.38
N GLU A 61 19.30 -9.05 -19.12
CA GLU A 61 19.26 -8.86 -20.58
C GLU A 61 18.32 -9.89 -21.21
N ILE A 62 17.32 -9.40 -21.92
CA ILE A 62 16.35 -10.19 -22.67
C ILE A 62 16.58 -9.95 -24.15
N ILE A 63 16.66 -11.03 -24.90
CA ILE A 63 16.74 -11.00 -26.36
C ILE A 63 15.51 -11.69 -26.90
N GLY A 64 14.71 -10.96 -27.67
CA GLY A 64 13.45 -11.46 -28.19
C GLY A 64 13.06 -10.87 -29.55
N ARG A 65 11.85 -11.17 -29.98
CA ARG A 65 11.22 -10.58 -31.16
C ARG A 65 9.90 -9.95 -30.79
N ILE A 66 9.65 -8.79 -31.36
CA ILE A 66 8.35 -8.12 -31.23
C ILE A 66 7.31 -8.97 -31.93
N SER A 67 6.31 -9.45 -31.21
CA SER A 67 5.18 -10.22 -31.75
C SER A 67 3.98 -9.33 -32.12
N GLU A 68 3.72 -8.28 -31.32
CA GLU A 68 2.63 -7.33 -31.55
C GLU A 68 3.08 -5.91 -31.21
N VAL A 69 2.61 -4.96 -32.03
CA VAL A 69 2.78 -3.52 -31.79
C VAL A 69 1.42 -2.84 -31.96
N ARG A 70 1.03 -2.11 -30.92
CA ARG A 70 -0.15 -1.24 -30.97
C ARG A 70 0.26 0.15 -30.46
N PRO A 71 0.44 1.13 -31.38
CA PRO A 71 0.78 2.49 -30.98
C PRO A 71 -0.34 3.14 -30.16
N PRO A 72 0.00 4.04 -29.23
CA PRO A 72 -0.99 4.82 -28.52
C PRO A 72 -1.70 5.78 -29.47
N LYS A 73 -3.01 5.96 -29.28
CA LYS A 73 -3.78 6.93 -30.04
C LYS A 73 -3.68 8.30 -29.36
N PRO A 74 -3.42 9.38 -30.12
CA PRO A 74 -3.46 10.73 -29.56
C PRO A 74 -4.85 11.01 -28.99
N ALA A 75 -4.93 11.72 -27.88
CA ALA A 75 -6.19 12.16 -27.32
C ALA A 75 -6.89 13.07 -28.36
N GLN A 76 -8.05 12.67 -28.84
CA GLN A 76 -8.86 13.52 -29.71
C GLN A 76 -9.46 14.64 -28.86
N GLY A 77 -8.89 15.83 -28.97
CA GLY A 77 -9.46 17.03 -28.40
C GLY A 77 -10.73 17.42 -29.14
N ASN A 78 -11.89 17.22 -28.53
CA ASN A 78 -13.12 17.86 -29.02
C ASN A 78 -13.07 19.34 -28.63
N ALA A 79 -13.14 20.21 -29.62
CA ALA A 79 -13.12 21.67 -29.53
C ALA A 79 -14.40 22.28 -28.87
N ARG A 80 -15.07 21.59 -27.95
CA ARG A 80 -16.16 22.09 -27.14
C ARG A 80 -16.02 21.56 -25.71
N GLY A 81 -15.58 22.42 -24.82
CA GLY A 81 -15.31 22.30 -23.41
C GLY A 81 -16.24 21.44 -22.54
N ASN A 82 -16.18 20.13 -22.66
CA ASN A 82 -16.67 19.22 -21.65
C ASN A 82 -15.56 18.19 -21.36
N ALA A 83 -14.88 18.35 -20.23
CA ALA A 83 -13.82 17.48 -19.74
C ALA A 83 -14.37 16.15 -19.18
N ARG A 84 -14.98 15.35 -20.05
CA ARG A 84 -15.13 13.91 -19.86
C ARG A 84 -14.34 13.24 -20.99
N GLY A 85 -13.01 13.43 -20.95
CA GLY A 85 -12.09 12.83 -21.89
C GLY A 85 -12.05 11.32 -21.70
N HIS A 86 -12.40 10.57 -22.74
CA HIS A 86 -11.98 9.19 -22.86
C HIS A 86 -10.46 9.18 -22.81
N ALA A 87 -9.87 8.52 -21.82
CA ALA A 87 -8.43 8.25 -21.79
C ALA A 87 -8.05 7.62 -23.14
N GLY A 88 -7.11 8.24 -23.87
CA GLY A 88 -6.64 7.73 -25.15
C GLY A 88 -6.23 6.27 -24.96
N GLN A 89 -6.53 5.40 -25.94
CA GLN A 89 -6.10 4.00 -25.86
C GLN A 89 -4.57 3.96 -25.75
N GLY A 90 -4.06 3.39 -24.66
CA GLY A 90 -2.63 3.26 -24.39
C GLY A 90 -1.92 2.41 -25.45
N GLY A 91 -0.61 2.63 -25.60
CA GLY A 91 0.24 1.83 -26.47
C GLY A 91 0.54 0.46 -25.86
N ARG A 92 0.82 -0.53 -26.72
CA ARG A 92 1.25 -1.87 -26.30
C ARG A 92 2.33 -2.40 -27.23
N ILE A 93 3.37 -3.01 -26.65
CA ILE A 93 4.34 -3.81 -27.38
C ILE A 93 4.38 -5.17 -26.69
N GLU A 94 4.30 -6.23 -27.48
CA GLU A 94 4.46 -7.60 -27.00
C GLU A 94 5.71 -8.21 -27.62
N ILE A 95 6.55 -8.81 -26.78
CA ILE A 95 7.84 -9.40 -27.14
C ILE A 95 7.81 -10.86 -26.72
N VAL A 96 8.11 -11.76 -27.65
CA VAL A 96 8.37 -13.18 -27.35
C VAL A 96 9.86 -13.38 -27.34
N HIS A 97 10.40 -14.03 -26.32
CA HIS A 97 11.82 -14.25 -26.15
C HIS A 97 12.14 -15.71 -25.82
N ASP A 98 13.32 -16.14 -26.23
CA ASP A 98 13.86 -17.48 -25.97
C ASP A 98 15.08 -17.44 -25.02
N GLN A 99 15.56 -16.25 -24.70
CA GLN A 99 16.70 -16.03 -23.81
C GLN A 99 16.38 -14.90 -22.83
N PRO A 100 16.75 -15.07 -21.55
CA PRO A 100 17.46 -16.20 -20.92
C PRO A 100 16.57 -17.43 -20.64
N TRP A 101 15.27 -17.32 -20.81
CA TRP A 101 14.27 -18.39 -20.81
C TRP A 101 13.27 -18.12 -21.93
N ARG A 102 12.41 -19.06 -22.21
CA ARG A 102 11.32 -18.86 -23.17
C ARG A 102 10.12 -18.20 -22.46
N GLY A 103 9.68 -17.06 -22.97
CA GLY A 103 8.57 -16.34 -22.37
C GLY A 103 8.04 -15.19 -23.20
N ARG A 104 7.19 -14.40 -22.55
CA ARG A 104 6.56 -13.23 -23.15
C ARG A 104 6.71 -12.03 -22.23
N ILE A 105 7.00 -10.88 -22.83
CA ILE A 105 7.00 -9.59 -22.15
C ILE A 105 5.95 -8.70 -22.81
N THR A 106 5.12 -8.08 -21.99
CA THR A 106 4.15 -7.08 -22.44
C THR A 106 4.54 -5.72 -21.86
N LEU A 107 4.74 -4.74 -22.72
CA LEU A 107 4.90 -3.34 -22.36
C LEU A 107 3.60 -2.59 -22.61
N ARG A 108 3.17 -1.75 -21.66
CA ARG A 108 2.02 -0.85 -21.79
C ARG A 108 2.45 0.58 -21.56
N PHE A 109 1.95 1.49 -22.39
CA PHE A 109 2.25 2.92 -22.37
C PHE A 109 0.95 3.67 -22.09
N ASP A 110 0.65 3.92 -20.85
CA ASP A 110 -0.62 4.51 -20.43
C ASP A 110 -0.41 5.98 -20.00
N ALA A 111 -1.34 6.85 -20.38
CA ALA A 111 -1.32 8.24 -19.91
C ALA A 111 -1.55 8.29 -18.40
N ASP A 112 -0.68 9.00 -17.68
CA ASP A 112 -0.76 9.14 -16.23
C ASP A 112 -0.24 10.52 -15.78
N ARG A 113 -1.05 11.26 -15.05
CA ARG A 113 -0.68 12.56 -14.40
C ARG A 113 0.05 13.56 -15.31
N GLY A 114 -0.37 13.68 -16.56
CA GLY A 114 0.25 14.59 -17.54
C GLY A 114 1.47 14.03 -18.25
N GLY A 115 1.90 12.81 -17.93
CA GLY A 115 2.99 12.07 -18.57
C GLY A 115 2.56 10.68 -19.00
N THR A 116 3.50 9.76 -18.99
CA THR A 116 3.30 8.36 -19.37
C THR A 116 3.83 7.42 -18.30
N ARG A 117 3.02 6.45 -17.91
CA ARG A 117 3.45 5.29 -17.16
C ARG A 117 3.71 4.14 -18.12
N VAL A 118 4.94 3.66 -18.12
CA VAL A 118 5.35 2.47 -18.88
C VAL A 118 5.38 1.28 -17.93
N ARG A 119 4.56 0.28 -18.20
CA ARG A 119 4.51 -0.95 -17.40
C ARG A 119 5.02 -2.13 -18.20
N LEU A 120 5.95 -2.87 -17.64
CA LEU A 120 6.46 -4.13 -18.16
C LEU A 120 5.84 -5.28 -17.36
N PHE A 121 5.38 -6.30 -18.06
CA PHE A 121 4.93 -7.56 -17.47
C PHE A 121 5.68 -8.70 -18.14
N ALA A 122 6.54 -9.39 -17.38
CA ALA A 122 7.26 -10.57 -17.84
C ALA A 122 6.55 -11.83 -17.38
N GLU A 123 6.23 -12.74 -18.31
CA GLU A 123 5.72 -14.06 -18.01
C GLU A 123 6.91 -14.98 -17.68
N LEU A 124 6.91 -15.54 -16.48
CA LEU A 124 7.87 -16.57 -16.04
C LEU A 124 7.15 -17.92 -16.03
N ASP A 125 7.65 -18.83 -16.83
CA ASP A 125 7.36 -20.26 -16.68
C ASP A 125 8.26 -20.91 -15.63
N GLU A 126 8.14 -22.21 -15.46
CA GLU A 126 8.96 -22.97 -14.50
C GLU A 126 10.47 -22.84 -14.77
N ALA A 127 10.88 -22.86 -16.04
CA ALA A 127 12.28 -22.72 -16.45
C ALA A 127 12.81 -21.30 -16.18
N GLY A 128 11.98 -20.27 -16.41
CA GLY A 128 12.30 -18.88 -16.11
C GLY A 128 12.44 -18.63 -14.62
N LEU A 129 11.55 -19.23 -13.82
CA LEU A 129 11.64 -19.14 -12.37
C LEU A 129 12.91 -19.82 -11.83
N GLU A 130 13.21 -21.04 -12.29
CA GLU A 130 14.47 -21.73 -11.94
C GLU A 130 15.71 -20.95 -12.35
N TRP A 131 15.68 -20.34 -13.54
CA TRP A 131 16.79 -19.53 -14.02
C TRP A 131 16.99 -18.29 -13.12
N LEU A 132 15.94 -17.59 -12.78
CA LEU A 132 15.96 -16.41 -11.91
C LEU A 132 16.49 -16.79 -10.50
N MET A 133 16.03 -17.91 -9.96
CA MET A 133 16.47 -18.41 -8.65
C MET A 133 17.96 -18.76 -8.65
N ARG A 134 18.46 -19.45 -9.68
CA ARG A 134 19.90 -19.76 -9.82
C ARG A 134 20.75 -18.50 -9.91
N ARG A 135 20.32 -17.50 -10.66
CA ARG A 135 21.04 -16.23 -10.80
C ARG A 135 21.16 -15.49 -9.46
N ARG A 136 20.16 -15.62 -8.59
CA ARG A 136 20.15 -15.02 -7.24
C ARG A 136 20.85 -15.87 -6.17
N GLY A 137 21.52 -16.95 -6.55
CA GLY A 137 22.18 -17.87 -5.60
C GLY A 137 21.20 -18.66 -4.74
N LEU A 138 19.92 -18.71 -5.10
CA LEU A 138 18.94 -19.54 -4.43
C LEU A 138 19.04 -20.98 -4.91
N PRO A 139 18.93 -22.02 -4.04
CA PRO A 139 19.03 -23.40 -4.44
C PRO A 139 17.93 -23.76 -5.44
N ALA A 140 18.30 -24.23 -6.62
CA ALA A 140 17.35 -24.81 -7.57
C ALA A 140 16.76 -26.08 -6.95
N GLY A 141 15.46 -26.08 -6.69
CA GLY A 141 14.78 -27.24 -6.15
C GLY A 141 14.83 -28.41 -7.13
N HIS A 142 15.37 -29.55 -6.68
CA HIS A 142 15.35 -30.77 -7.47
C HIS A 142 13.92 -31.30 -7.56
N GLY A 143 13.29 -31.19 -8.73
CA GLY A 143 12.27 -32.11 -9.21
C GLY A 143 10.96 -32.29 -8.43
N SER A 144 10.64 -31.45 -7.47
CA SER A 144 9.31 -31.40 -6.84
C SER A 144 8.55 -30.20 -7.41
N ALA A 145 7.27 -30.37 -7.70
CA ALA A 145 6.37 -29.28 -8.05
C ALA A 145 6.56 -28.13 -7.04
N PRO A 146 6.55 -26.86 -7.49
CA PRO A 146 6.66 -25.72 -6.58
C PRO A 146 5.69 -25.91 -5.42
N ASN A 147 6.14 -25.71 -4.19
CA ASN A 147 5.27 -25.89 -3.03
C ASN A 147 4.05 -24.97 -3.18
N PRO A 148 2.84 -25.49 -3.44
CA PRO A 148 1.66 -24.69 -3.73
C PRO A 148 1.27 -23.81 -2.53
N ASN A 149 1.86 -24.05 -1.38
CA ASN A 149 1.56 -23.36 -0.13
C ASN A 149 2.54 -22.21 0.19
N ALA A 150 3.62 -22.05 -0.58
CA ALA A 150 4.55 -20.92 -0.41
C ALA A 150 4.05 -19.62 -1.07
N ARG A 151 2.74 -19.42 -1.16
CA ARG A 151 2.10 -18.24 -1.74
C ARG A 151 1.52 -17.34 -0.67
N LEU A 152 2.04 -16.12 -0.61
CA LEU A 152 1.51 -15.05 0.23
C LEU A 152 0.61 -14.14 -0.61
N GLY A 153 -0.67 -14.05 -0.24
CA GLY A 153 -1.60 -13.10 -0.86
C GLY A 153 -1.44 -11.71 -0.27
N LEU A 154 -1.51 -10.68 -1.09
CA LEU A 154 -1.70 -9.30 -0.68
C LEU A 154 -2.98 -8.78 -1.33
N LEU A 155 -3.98 -8.43 -0.52
CA LEU A 155 -5.13 -7.67 -0.96
C LEU A 155 -4.91 -6.21 -0.58
N ASN A 156 -4.78 -5.33 -1.57
CA ASN A 156 -4.38 -3.93 -1.41
C ASN A 156 -5.32 -3.01 -2.18
N SER A 157 -5.54 -1.79 -1.70
CA SER A 157 -6.32 -0.76 -2.40
C SER A 157 -5.45 -0.01 -3.42
N LYS A 158 -5.28 -0.59 -4.62
CA LYS A 158 -4.45 -0.01 -5.70
C LYS A 158 -5.22 1.01 -6.53
N SER A 159 -6.53 0.94 -6.49
CA SER A 159 -7.45 1.87 -7.16
C SER A 159 -8.55 2.32 -6.20
N GLY A 160 -9.37 3.29 -6.62
CA GLY A 160 -10.42 3.85 -5.78
C GLY A 160 -9.89 4.86 -4.75
N LEU A 161 -10.60 5.00 -3.64
CA LEU A 161 -10.36 6.01 -2.59
C LEU A 161 -8.98 5.87 -1.92
N GLY A 162 -8.51 4.63 -1.75
CA GLY A 162 -7.22 4.29 -1.14
C GLY A 162 -6.04 4.21 -2.11
N SER A 163 -6.20 4.57 -3.37
CA SER A 163 -5.15 4.39 -4.40
C SER A 163 -3.82 5.08 -4.08
N MET A 164 -3.83 6.11 -3.26
CA MET A 164 -2.62 6.82 -2.84
C MET A 164 -1.66 5.96 -2.00
N PHE A 165 -2.18 4.92 -1.35
CA PHE A 165 -1.37 4.00 -0.54
C PHE A 165 -0.81 2.82 -1.36
N GLY A 166 -1.40 2.55 -2.53
CA GLY A 166 -1.24 1.31 -3.26
C GLY A 166 0.21 1.01 -3.64
N ALA A 167 0.94 1.98 -4.16
CA ALA A 167 2.30 1.78 -4.64
C ALA A 167 3.30 1.49 -3.50
N ALA A 168 3.29 2.29 -2.43
CA ALA A 168 4.16 2.06 -1.27
C ALA A 168 3.87 0.71 -0.59
N THR A 169 2.60 0.33 -0.51
CA THR A 169 2.16 -0.96 0.05
C THR A 169 2.67 -2.14 -0.79
N ASP A 170 2.55 -2.07 -2.13
CA ASP A 170 3.11 -3.09 -3.03
C ASP A 170 4.64 -3.19 -2.87
N HIS A 171 5.34 -2.05 -2.83
CA HIS A 171 6.78 -2.01 -2.65
C HIS A 171 7.20 -2.66 -1.33
N MET A 172 6.51 -2.35 -0.24
CA MET A 172 6.84 -2.92 1.07
C MET A 172 6.59 -4.43 1.13
N ALA A 173 5.52 -4.91 0.51
CA ALA A 173 5.27 -6.35 0.42
C ALA A 173 6.32 -7.07 -0.45
N MET A 174 6.72 -6.47 -1.58
CA MET A 174 7.75 -7.02 -2.44
C MET A 174 9.12 -7.06 -1.73
N LEU A 175 9.50 -5.96 -1.06
CA LEU A 175 10.75 -5.89 -0.31
C LEU A 175 10.80 -6.94 0.80
N ALA A 176 9.69 -7.10 1.55
CA ALA A 176 9.61 -8.14 2.58
C ALA A 176 9.77 -9.55 1.99
N VAL A 177 9.10 -9.84 0.88
CA VAL A 177 9.20 -11.16 0.24
C VAL A 177 10.60 -11.41 -0.33
N GLU A 178 11.26 -10.39 -0.86
CA GLU A 178 12.66 -10.50 -1.30
C GLU A 178 13.60 -10.85 -0.15
N GLU A 179 13.45 -10.18 1.01
CA GLU A 179 14.24 -10.48 2.21
C GLU A 179 13.96 -11.89 2.73
N ILE A 180 12.69 -12.27 2.83
CA ILE A 180 12.27 -13.61 3.23
C ILE A 180 12.90 -14.67 2.32
N ASN A 181 12.91 -14.44 1.02
CA ASN A 181 13.48 -15.37 0.04
C ASN A 181 15.01 -15.41 0.12
N ALA A 182 15.66 -14.29 0.37
CA ALA A 182 17.10 -14.24 0.59
C ALA A 182 17.54 -15.06 1.82
N GLU A 183 16.66 -15.17 2.82
CA GLU A 183 16.88 -16.00 4.02
C GLU A 183 16.35 -17.44 3.90
N GLY A 184 16.02 -17.90 2.68
CA GLY A 184 15.63 -19.27 2.38
C GLY A 184 14.11 -19.54 2.34
N GLY A 185 13.29 -18.50 2.37
CA GLY A 185 11.84 -18.61 2.21
C GLY A 185 11.14 -19.39 3.32
N VAL A 186 10.12 -20.15 2.96
CA VAL A 186 9.38 -21.04 3.85
C VAL A 186 9.70 -22.49 3.53
N ARG A 187 10.25 -23.26 4.48
CA ARG A 187 10.65 -24.65 4.32
C ARG A 187 11.70 -24.88 3.20
N GLY A 188 12.54 -23.88 2.93
CA GLY A 188 13.52 -23.93 1.82
C GLY A 188 12.92 -23.61 0.44
N TRP A 189 11.65 -23.20 0.39
CA TRP A 189 10.99 -22.77 -0.84
C TRP A 189 10.79 -21.26 -0.85
N PRO A 190 11.01 -20.60 -1.99
CA PRO A 190 10.73 -19.18 -2.10
C PRO A 190 9.24 -18.92 -1.94
N VAL A 191 8.93 -17.78 -1.34
CA VAL A 191 7.58 -17.23 -1.24
C VAL A 191 7.24 -16.47 -2.51
N GLU A 192 6.09 -16.78 -3.11
CA GLU A 192 5.51 -16.06 -4.24
C GLU A 192 4.47 -15.07 -3.71
N LEU A 193 4.64 -13.77 -4.01
CA LEU A 193 3.65 -12.76 -3.69
C LEU A 193 2.58 -12.70 -4.78
N VAL A 194 1.31 -12.86 -4.41
CA VAL A 194 0.16 -12.74 -5.32
C VAL A 194 -0.69 -11.55 -4.90
N VAL A 195 -0.76 -10.53 -5.74
CA VAL A 195 -1.43 -9.26 -5.41
C VAL A 195 -2.85 -9.20 -5.99
N GLY A 196 -3.80 -8.68 -5.22
CA GLY A 196 -5.15 -8.32 -5.62
C GLY A 196 -5.46 -6.85 -5.33
N ASP A 197 -6.32 -6.24 -6.12
CA ASP A 197 -6.81 -4.87 -5.95
C ASP A 197 -8.28 -4.92 -5.51
N ASP A 198 -8.59 -4.39 -4.32
CA ASP A 198 -9.98 -4.31 -3.84
C ASP A 198 -10.74 -3.10 -4.41
N ALA A 199 -10.08 -2.24 -5.17
CA ALA A 199 -10.63 -0.99 -5.72
C ALA A 199 -11.29 -0.09 -4.64
N SER A 200 -10.94 -0.28 -3.37
CA SER A 200 -11.58 0.34 -2.21
C SER A 200 -13.09 0.00 -2.10
N ASP A 201 -13.51 -1.14 -2.64
CA ASP A 201 -14.87 -1.65 -2.63
C ASP A 201 -14.93 -3.04 -1.98
N PRO A 202 -15.78 -3.25 -0.93
CA PRO A 202 -15.85 -4.54 -0.25
C PRO A 202 -16.29 -5.72 -1.12
N ALA A 203 -17.12 -5.50 -2.15
CA ALA A 203 -17.56 -6.58 -3.03
C ALA A 203 -16.44 -7.01 -4.00
N VAL A 204 -15.70 -6.04 -4.54
CA VAL A 204 -14.48 -6.29 -5.32
C VAL A 204 -13.43 -6.99 -4.47
N GLY A 205 -13.23 -6.52 -3.23
CA GLY A 205 -12.30 -7.14 -2.27
C GLY A 205 -12.62 -8.60 -1.99
N VAL A 206 -13.90 -8.96 -1.83
CA VAL A 206 -14.33 -10.36 -1.68
C VAL A 206 -14.03 -11.18 -2.95
N ALA A 207 -14.29 -10.64 -4.13
CA ALA A 207 -14.01 -11.34 -5.38
C ALA A 207 -12.50 -11.61 -5.55
N GLU A 208 -11.67 -10.61 -5.26
CA GLU A 208 -10.21 -10.70 -5.32
C GLU A 208 -9.65 -11.64 -4.25
N ALA A 209 -10.14 -11.58 -3.01
CA ALA A 209 -9.72 -12.52 -1.97
C ALA A 209 -10.00 -13.98 -2.38
N ARG A 210 -11.17 -14.25 -2.97
CA ARG A 210 -11.48 -15.58 -3.52
C ARG A 210 -10.56 -15.95 -4.70
N ARG A 211 -10.15 -14.98 -5.52
CA ARG A 211 -9.15 -15.20 -6.58
C ARG A 211 -7.79 -15.58 -6.00
N LEU A 212 -7.34 -14.88 -4.96
CA LEU A 212 -6.10 -15.20 -4.25
C LEU A 212 -6.14 -16.62 -3.67
N VAL A 213 -7.26 -17.03 -3.06
CA VAL A 213 -7.44 -18.40 -2.54
C VAL A 213 -7.36 -19.43 -3.68
N ARG A 214 -8.05 -19.18 -4.82
CA ARG A 214 -7.94 -20.06 -6.00
C ARG A 214 -6.54 -20.11 -6.59
N ALA A 215 -5.77 -19.02 -6.46
CA ALA A 215 -4.35 -18.98 -6.83
C ALA A 215 -3.44 -19.75 -5.85
N GLY A 216 -3.99 -20.35 -4.79
CA GLY A 216 -3.26 -21.17 -3.83
C GLY A 216 -2.73 -20.40 -2.62
N CYS A 217 -3.13 -19.13 -2.41
CA CYS A 217 -2.77 -18.40 -1.21
C CYS A 217 -3.52 -18.95 0.01
N ARG A 218 -2.80 -19.47 0.99
CA ARG A 218 -3.34 -19.91 2.28
C ARG A 218 -3.20 -18.86 3.37
N THR A 219 -2.40 -17.83 3.13
CA THR A 219 -2.31 -16.62 3.95
C THR A 219 -2.50 -15.40 3.06
N ILE A 220 -3.31 -14.45 3.50
CA ILE A 220 -3.57 -13.19 2.81
C ILE A 220 -3.36 -12.03 3.78
N LEU A 221 -2.45 -11.12 3.44
CA LEU A 221 -2.34 -9.80 4.05
C LEU A 221 -3.47 -8.93 3.49
N VAL A 222 -4.37 -8.46 4.34
CA VAL A 222 -5.55 -7.68 3.93
C VAL A 222 -5.28 -6.21 4.28
N ALA A 223 -4.58 -5.53 3.38
CA ALA A 223 -4.15 -4.15 3.51
C ALA A 223 -5.21 -3.20 2.89
N THR A 224 -6.41 -3.19 3.45
CA THR A 224 -7.59 -2.50 2.92
C THR A 224 -8.37 -1.80 4.02
N THR A 225 -9.49 -1.17 3.67
CA THR A 225 -10.39 -0.60 4.68
C THR A 225 -10.98 -1.68 5.59
N SER A 226 -11.38 -1.29 6.80
CA SER A 226 -12.09 -2.20 7.73
C SER A 226 -13.37 -2.80 7.13
N ALA A 227 -14.07 -2.05 6.29
CA ALA A 227 -15.26 -2.55 5.61
C ALA A 227 -14.94 -3.72 4.68
N THR A 228 -13.88 -3.61 3.89
CA THR A 228 -13.40 -4.72 3.04
C THR A 228 -12.90 -5.88 3.88
N TYR A 229 -12.11 -5.63 4.94
CA TYR A 229 -11.65 -6.70 5.83
C TYR A 229 -12.80 -7.52 6.42
N VAL A 230 -13.83 -6.84 6.94
CA VAL A 230 -15.02 -7.50 7.49
C VAL A 230 -15.74 -8.33 6.44
N ALA A 231 -15.93 -7.79 5.22
CA ALA A 231 -16.57 -8.50 4.13
C ALA A 231 -15.78 -9.75 3.70
N VAL A 232 -14.46 -9.61 3.52
CA VAL A 232 -13.54 -10.72 3.17
C VAL A 232 -13.52 -11.77 4.29
N SER A 233 -13.41 -11.34 5.55
CA SER A 233 -13.40 -12.24 6.71
C SER A 233 -14.67 -13.09 6.78
N ARG A 234 -15.83 -12.49 6.51
CA ARG A 234 -17.11 -13.21 6.42
C ARG A 234 -17.18 -14.16 5.23
N ALA A 235 -16.73 -13.68 4.06
CA ALA A 235 -16.78 -14.46 2.82
C ALA A 235 -15.86 -15.70 2.83
N LEU A 236 -14.79 -15.65 3.62
CA LEU A 236 -13.83 -16.75 3.82
C LEU A 236 -14.00 -17.42 5.20
N ALA A 237 -15.14 -17.21 5.87
CA ALA A 237 -15.46 -17.95 7.10
C ALA A 237 -15.57 -19.45 6.81
N GLY A 238 -15.00 -20.29 7.69
CA GLY A 238 -14.99 -21.73 7.52
C GLY A 238 -13.97 -22.27 6.49
N THR A 239 -13.16 -21.41 5.89
CA THR A 239 -12.02 -21.83 5.07
C THR A 239 -10.74 -21.89 5.90
N GLU A 240 -9.77 -22.73 5.47
CA GLU A 240 -8.44 -22.83 6.08
C GLU A 240 -7.48 -21.76 5.51
N VAL A 241 -7.92 -20.49 5.52
CA VAL A 241 -7.14 -19.33 5.06
C VAL A 241 -6.89 -18.37 6.21
N LEU A 242 -5.62 -18.12 6.48
CA LEU A 242 -5.19 -17.11 7.45
C LEU A 242 -5.32 -15.71 6.84
N LEU A 243 -6.12 -14.86 7.48
CA LEU A 243 -6.17 -13.44 7.16
C LEU A 243 -5.39 -12.64 8.21
N ILE A 244 -4.47 -11.82 7.76
CA ILE A 244 -3.71 -10.89 8.58
C ILE A 244 -4.08 -9.49 8.14
N GLN A 245 -4.63 -8.68 9.06
CA GLN A 245 -4.90 -7.26 8.86
C GLN A 245 -3.74 -6.45 9.43
N PRO A 246 -2.86 -5.88 8.59
CA PRO A 246 -1.72 -5.11 9.06
C PRO A 246 -2.10 -3.70 9.54
N HIS A 247 -3.15 -3.12 9.00
CA HIS A 247 -3.56 -1.74 9.21
C HIS A 247 -4.30 -1.54 10.54
N MET A 248 -4.39 -0.27 10.95
CA MET A 248 -5.21 0.15 12.09
C MET A 248 -6.63 -0.44 12.00
N ASN A 249 -7.20 -0.78 13.15
CA ASN A 249 -8.46 -1.47 13.20
C ASN A 249 -9.27 -1.14 14.46
N GLU A 250 -10.50 -1.57 14.49
CA GLU A 250 -11.42 -1.41 15.60
C GLU A 250 -11.46 -2.60 16.56
N GLY A 251 -10.64 -3.61 16.33
CA GLY A 251 -10.66 -4.87 17.10
C GLY A 251 -11.86 -5.76 16.77
N GLY A 252 -12.00 -6.85 17.50
CA GLY A 252 -13.14 -7.77 17.37
C GLY A 252 -13.13 -8.69 16.14
N GLY A 253 -12.19 -8.47 15.21
CA GLY A 253 -12.00 -9.30 14.01
C GLY A 253 -11.07 -10.49 14.22
N THR A 254 -10.83 -10.90 15.46
CA THR A 254 -9.91 -11.97 15.82
C THR A 254 -10.58 -13.35 15.80
N GLY A 255 -9.80 -14.38 15.59
CA GLY A 255 -10.20 -15.76 15.57
C GLY A 255 -9.02 -16.69 15.28
N PRO A 256 -9.24 -18.01 15.21
CA PRO A 256 -8.13 -18.95 14.97
C PRO A 256 -7.30 -18.64 13.73
N LEU A 257 -7.96 -18.12 12.67
CA LEU A 257 -7.34 -17.77 11.39
C LEU A 257 -7.52 -16.28 11.05
N ARG A 258 -7.64 -15.42 12.08
CA ARG A 258 -7.84 -13.97 11.94
C ARG A 258 -6.89 -13.27 12.90
N VAL A 259 -5.92 -12.56 12.34
CA VAL A 259 -4.91 -11.81 13.10
C VAL A 259 -4.98 -10.34 12.70
N GLN A 260 -5.06 -9.47 13.69
CA GLN A 260 -5.05 -8.01 13.51
C GLN A 260 -3.78 -7.46 14.15
N LEU A 261 -2.92 -6.81 13.35
CA LEU A 261 -1.60 -6.35 13.78
C LEU A 261 -1.50 -4.83 13.94
N GLY A 262 -2.44 -4.09 13.34
CA GLY A 262 -2.40 -2.63 13.36
C GLY A 262 -2.83 -2.00 14.68
N GLU A 263 -2.66 -0.70 14.76
CA GLU A 263 -3.04 0.12 15.90
C GLU A 263 -4.55 0.02 16.18
N HIS A 264 -4.88 -0.07 17.46
CA HIS A 264 -6.27 -0.01 17.89
C HIS A 264 -6.69 1.47 18.13
N HIS A 265 -7.84 1.85 17.58
CA HIS A 265 -8.32 3.24 17.66
C HIS A 265 -8.48 3.78 19.10
N GLU A 266 -8.78 2.92 20.08
CA GLU A 266 -8.85 3.34 21.48
C GLU A 266 -7.47 3.72 22.02
N ASP A 267 -6.44 2.98 21.65
CA ASP A 267 -5.04 3.24 22.09
C ASP A 267 -4.53 4.53 21.42
N GLN A 268 -4.86 4.74 20.12
CA GLN A 268 -4.56 6.00 19.40
C GLN A 268 -5.20 7.20 20.12
N LEU A 269 -6.50 7.12 20.46
CA LEU A 269 -7.19 8.18 21.19
C LEU A 269 -6.59 8.40 22.58
N ALA A 270 -6.28 7.32 23.31
CA ALA A 270 -5.67 7.41 24.64
C ALA A 270 -4.32 8.13 24.60
N ALA A 271 -3.51 7.89 23.57
CA ALA A 271 -2.22 8.53 23.38
C ALA A 271 -2.34 10.02 23.02
N ALA A 272 -3.32 10.42 22.21
CA ALA A 272 -3.37 11.75 21.62
C ALA A 272 -4.27 12.77 22.34
N VAL A 273 -5.34 12.33 23.02
CA VAL A 273 -6.38 13.26 23.54
C VAL A 273 -5.82 14.31 24.48
N ARG A 274 -5.06 13.90 25.49
CA ARG A 274 -4.51 14.86 26.48
C ARG A 274 -3.44 15.77 25.90
N PRO A 275 -2.45 15.26 25.13
CA PRO A 275 -1.50 16.10 24.43
C PRO A 275 -2.18 17.18 23.57
N LEU A 276 -3.14 16.79 22.75
CA LEU A 276 -3.81 17.73 21.87
C LEU A 276 -4.65 18.80 22.59
N MET A 277 -5.31 18.44 23.69
CA MET A 277 -6.00 19.43 24.51
C MET A 277 -5.06 20.49 25.09
N ARG A 278 -3.82 20.09 25.46
CA ARG A 278 -2.80 21.05 25.90
C ARG A 278 -2.37 21.96 24.76
N ALA A 279 -2.09 21.39 23.59
CA ALA A 279 -1.68 22.15 22.41
C ALA A 279 -2.76 23.12 21.94
N ALA A 280 -4.03 22.71 21.94
CA ALA A 280 -5.17 23.55 21.54
C ALA A 280 -5.55 24.58 22.61
N GLY A 281 -5.12 24.42 23.86
CA GLY A 281 -5.62 25.23 24.97
C GLY A 281 -7.11 25.07 25.22
N GLY A 282 -7.75 24.00 24.72
CA GLY A 282 -9.20 23.80 24.71
C GLY A 282 -9.62 22.34 24.88
N LYS A 283 -10.91 22.12 25.13
CA LYS A 283 -11.47 20.81 25.49
C LYS A 283 -12.73 20.44 24.70
N ARG A 284 -13.10 21.25 23.70
CA ARG A 284 -14.32 21.08 22.91
C ARG A 284 -13.95 20.32 21.62
N TRP A 285 -14.48 19.12 21.48
CA TRP A 285 -14.18 18.22 20.38
C TRP A 285 -15.39 18.10 19.45
N PHE A 286 -15.15 18.24 18.16
CA PHE A 286 -16.11 17.88 17.12
C PHE A 286 -15.66 16.58 16.45
N LEU A 287 -16.57 15.63 16.23
CA LEU A 287 -16.28 14.36 15.60
C LEU A 287 -16.76 14.42 14.14
N ALA A 288 -15.85 14.26 13.19
CA ALA A 288 -16.16 14.29 11.76
C ALA A 288 -15.51 13.10 11.05
N GLY A 289 -16.22 12.42 10.16
CA GLY A 289 -15.63 11.26 9.47
C GLY A 289 -16.49 10.69 8.36
N ASN A 290 -15.96 9.68 7.67
CA ASN A 290 -16.73 8.93 6.68
C ASN A 290 -17.76 8.02 7.35
N ASP A 291 -18.82 7.72 6.62
CA ASP A 291 -19.93 6.88 7.12
C ASP A 291 -19.68 5.39 6.84
N TYR A 292 -18.79 4.76 7.63
CA TYR A 292 -18.60 3.32 7.63
C TYR A 292 -18.11 2.81 9.00
N CYS A 293 -17.79 1.50 9.13
CA CYS A 293 -17.58 0.84 10.43
C CYS A 293 -16.45 1.46 11.26
N TRP A 294 -15.27 1.74 10.70
CA TRP A 294 -14.12 2.25 11.46
C TRP A 294 -14.36 3.66 12.05
N PRO A 295 -14.81 4.70 11.28
CA PRO A 295 -15.14 5.99 11.86
C PRO A 295 -16.23 5.92 12.93
N ARG A 296 -17.27 5.13 12.69
CA ARG A 296 -18.37 4.97 13.67
C ARG A 296 -17.88 4.35 14.98
N SER A 297 -17.00 3.33 14.90
CA SER A 297 -16.40 2.71 16.06
C SER A 297 -15.44 3.67 16.79
N THR A 298 -14.61 4.41 16.05
CA THR A 298 -13.70 5.43 16.59
C THR A 298 -14.47 6.54 17.31
N HIS A 299 -15.55 7.05 16.72
CA HIS A 299 -16.39 8.05 17.37
C HIS A 299 -17.09 7.49 18.61
N ALA A 300 -17.54 6.24 18.58
CA ALA A 300 -18.11 5.59 19.76
C ALA A 300 -17.07 5.48 20.90
N ALA A 301 -15.83 5.15 20.58
CA ALA A 301 -14.71 5.15 21.54
C ALA A 301 -14.42 6.58 22.04
N ALA A 302 -14.37 7.57 21.15
CA ALA A 302 -14.14 8.97 21.51
C ALA A 302 -15.21 9.48 22.48
N ARG A 303 -16.51 9.17 22.27
CA ARG A 303 -17.58 9.53 23.21
C ARG A 303 -17.41 8.94 24.63
N ARG A 304 -16.67 7.82 24.76
CA ARG A 304 -16.36 7.23 26.07
C ARG A 304 -15.07 7.82 26.69
N ILE A 305 -14.04 8.06 25.86
CA ILE A 305 -12.70 8.46 26.29
C ILE A 305 -12.64 9.95 26.60
N LEU A 306 -13.20 10.79 25.75
CA LEU A 306 -13.14 12.26 25.86
C LEU A 306 -13.67 12.78 27.20
N PRO A 307 -14.88 12.39 27.66
CA PRO A 307 -15.38 12.86 28.97
C PRO A 307 -14.50 12.41 30.14
N ARG A 308 -13.94 11.20 30.08
CA ARG A 308 -13.01 10.69 31.12
C ARG A 308 -11.69 11.46 31.16
N SER A 309 -11.33 12.12 30.07
CA SER A 309 -10.17 13.01 29.97
C SER A 309 -10.49 14.47 30.27
N GLY A 310 -11.74 14.79 30.66
CA GLY A 310 -12.21 16.14 30.94
C GLY A 310 -12.52 16.95 29.67
N ALA A 311 -12.68 16.30 28.53
CA ALA A 311 -13.09 16.89 27.27
C ALA A 311 -14.62 16.82 27.08
N ARG A 312 -15.14 17.59 26.11
CA ARG A 312 -16.57 17.62 25.78
C ARG A 312 -16.77 17.49 24.28
N VAL A 313 -17.59 16.55 23.85
CA VAL A 313 -18.05 16.44 22.47
C VAL A 313 -19.12 17.51 22.22
N VAL A 314 -18.89 18.40 21.25
CA VAL A 314 -19.78 19.51 20.92
C VAL A 314 -20.55 19.30 19.62
N GLY A 315 -20.24 18.26 18.86
CA GLY A 315 -20.95 17.87 17.65
C GLY A 315 -20.37 16.62 17.02
N GLU A 316 -21.14 16.02 16.12
CA GLU A 316 -20.75 14.83 15.37
C GLU A 316 -21.45 14.82 14.01
N LEU A 317 -20.69 14.61 12.94
CA LEU A 317 -21.22 14.46 11.58
C LEU A 317 -20.45 13.39 10.80
N TYR A 318 -21.17 12.73 9.91
CA TYR A 318 -20.61 11.77 8.95
C TYR A 318 -20.91 12.24 7.53
N ALA A 319 -19.94 12.01 6.63
CA ALA A 319 -20.12 12.19 5.20
C ALA A 319 -19.96 10.83 4.48
N ALA A 320 -20.67 10.65 3.38
CA ALA A 320 -20.53 9.46 2.56
C ALA A 320 -19.10 9.33 2.02
N LEU A 321 -18.62 8.08 1.81
CA LEU A 321 -17.36 7.85 1.12
C LEU A 321 -17.42 8.43 -0.30
N GLY A 322 -16.34 9.11 -0.71
CA GLY A 322 -16.23 9.79 -2.00
C GLY A 322 -16.80 11.22 -1.99
N THR A 323 -17.13 11.77 -0.82
CA THR A 323 -17.54 13.18 -0.66
C THR A 323 -16.40 14.10 -1.10
N ARG A 324 -16.73 15.11 -1.91
CA ARG A 324 -15.77 16.11 -2.41
C ARG A 324 -15.97 17.50 -1.82
N ASP A 325 -17.16 17.80 -1.37
CA ASP A 325 -17.54 19.08 -0.75
C ASP A 325 -17.88 18.86 0.72
N PHE A 326 -17.04 19.42 1.58
CA PHE A 326 -17.15 19.31 3.03
C PHE A 326 -17.69 20.59 3.69
N THR A 327 -18.21 21.53 2.91
CA THR A 327 -18.73 22.82 3.40
C THR A 327 -19.68 22.64 4.57
N GLN A 328 -20.66 21.73 4.47
CA GLN A 328 -21.62 21.46 5.53
C GLN A 328 -20.95 21.00 6.84
N VAL A 329 -19.91 20.16 6.74
CA VAL A 329 -19.18 19.67 7.91
C VAL A 329 -18.37 20.81 8.53
N ILE A 330 -17.69 21.60 7.71
CA ILE A 330 -16.84 22.73 8.14
C ILE A 330 -17.71 23.82 8.81
N ASP A 331 -18.87 24.13 8.26
CA ASP A 331 -19.83 25.08 8.84
C ASP A 331 -20.32 24.59 10.21
N ALA A 332 -20.65 23.30 10.34
CA ALA A 332 -21.06 22.72 11.60
C ALA A 332 -19.95 22.75 12.65
N VAL A 333 -18.71 22.44 12.28
CA VAL A 333 -17.52 22.56 13.15
C VAL A 333 -17.38 24.01 13.61
N THR A 334 -17.44 24.95 12.69
CA THR A 334 -17.31 26.39 12.97
C THR A 334 -18.40 26.87 13.93
N ALA A 335 -19.66 26.55 13.66
CA ALA A 335 -20.81 26.91 14.49
C ALA A 335 -20.75 26.31 15.91
N SER A 336 -20.16 25.10 16.05
CA SER A 336 -20.00 24.43 17.33
C SER A 336 -18.97 25.12 18.23
N GLY A 337 -18.06 25.90 17.67
CA GLY A 337 -16.89 26.49 18.34
C GLY A 337 -15.96 25.44 18.93
N ALA A 338 -15.74 24.34 18.23
CA ALA A 338 -14.80 23.30 18.63
C ALA A 338 -13.37 23.83 18.67
N ASP A 339 -12.59 23.35 19.64
CA ASP A 339 -11.16 23.62 19.74
C ASP A 339 -10.36 22.58 18.96
N ILE A 340 -10.92 21.36 18.80
CA ILE A 340 -10.28 20.23 18.15
C ILE A 340 -11.33 19.47 17.32
N VAL A 341 -10.98 19.11 16.09
CA VAL A 341 -11.72 18.13 15.27
C VAL A 341 -11.02 16.77 15.39
N LEU A 342 -11.79 15.74 15.73
CA LEU A 342 -11.40 14.37 15.44
C LEU A 342 -11.85 14.05 14.02
N SER A 343 -10.88 14.03 13.09
CA SER A 343 -11.12 13.75 11.66
C SER A 343 -10.87 12.27 11.40
N THR A 344 -11.92 11.54 11.10
CA THR A 344 -11.85 10.11 10.71
C THR A 344 -12.21 9.91 9.23
N PHE A 345 -11.94 10.91 8.42
CA PHE A 345 -11.93 10.77 6.97
C PHE A 345 -10.71 9.99 6.53
N VAL A 346 -10.79 9.29 5.39
CA VAL A 346 -9.71 8.44 4.88
C VAL A 346 -9.39 8.76 3.42
N GLY A 347 -8.14 8.54 3.04
CA GLY A 347 -7.66 8.66 1.66
C GLY A 347 -7.97 10.01 1.03
N ALA A 348 -8.54 10.00 -0.17
CA ALA A 348 -8.85 11.22 -0.93
C ALA A 348 -9.86 12.15 -0.21
N ASP A 349 -10.78 11.59 0.59
CA ASP A 349 -11.73 12.37 1.37
C ASP A 349 -11.03 13.14 2.50
N ALA A 350 -10.08 12.49 3.19
CA ALA A 350 -9.24 13.16 4.19
C ALA A 350 -8.47 14.32 3.58
N ALA A 351 -7.78 14.09 2.46
CA ALA A 351 -7.04 15.14 1.78
C ALA A 351 -7.92 16.30 1.33
N ALA A 352 -9.13 16.02 0.84
CA ALA A 352 -10.09 17.07 0.43
C ALA A 352 -10.62 17.86 1.62
N PHE A 353 -11.00 17.19 2.71
CA PHE A 353 -11.47 17.84 3.93
C PHE A 353 -10.40 18.77 4.51
N GLU A 354 -9.17 18.30 4.66
CA GLU A 354 -8.10 19.06 5.27
C GLU A 354 -7.71 20.30 4.44
N ARG A 355 -7.71 20.18 3.11
CA ARG A 355 -7.52 21.36 2.22
C ARG A 355 -8.66 22.38 2.36
N GLN A 356 -9.89 21.92 2.49
CA GLN A 356 -11.04 22.82 2.67
C GLN A 356 -11.04 23.49 4.05
N CYS A 357 -10.63 22.77 5.11
CA CYS A 357 -10.41 23.36 6.44
C CYS A 357 -9.36 24.48 6.40
N HIS A 358 -8.28 24.30 5.64
CA HIS A 358 -7.27 25.34 5.45
C HIS A 358 -7.86 26.53 4.64
N ALA A 359 -8.50 26.26 3.51
CA ALA A 359 -9.03 27.28 2.62
C ALA A 359 -10.10 28.16 3.28
N THR A 360 -10.85 27.64 4.25
CA THR A 360 -11.86 28.36 5.01
C THR A 360 -11.33 29.06 6.27
N GLY A 361 -10.02 28.93 6.57
CA GLY A 361 -9.41 29.48 7.79
C GLY A 361 -9.80 28.75 9.08
N LEU A 362 -10.44 27.58 9.01
CA LEU A 362 -10.81 26.81 10.20
C LEU A 362 -9.57 26.45 11.03
N ARG A 363 -8.43 26.18 10.38
CA ARG A 363 -7.14 25.82 11.02
C ARG A 363 -6.56 26.90 11.92
N GLU A 364 -6.92 28.16 11.74
CA GLU A 364 -6.45 29.25 12.59
C GLU A 364 -7.05 29.20 14.01
N ARG A 365 -8.13 28.42 14.19
CA ARG A 365 -8.92 28.39 15.42
C ARG A 365 -9.14 27.00 15.99
N CYS A 366 -8.91 25.97 15.19
CA CYS A 366 -9.26 24.61 15.54
C CYS A 366 -8.18 23.65 15.05
N LEU A 367 -7.58 22.88 15.96
CA LEU A 367 -6.66 21.82 15.61
C LEU A 367 -7.42 20.61 15.06
N THR A 368 -6.73 19.76 14.29
CA THR A 368 -7.29 18.48 13.87
C THR A 368 -6.43 17.33 14.35
N LEU A 369 -7.05 16.32 14.97
CA LEU A 369 -6.50 14.98 15.15
C LEU A 369 -7.08 14.09 14.05
N ALA A 370 -6.23 13.58 13.18
CA ALA A 370 -6.58 12.63 12.12
C ALA A 370 -5.82 11.33 12.32
N PRO A 371 -6.38 10.33 13.05
CA PRO A 371 -5.68 9.07 13.34
C PRO A 371 -5.30 8.25 12.11
N ALA A 372 -6.00 8.43 10.99
CA ALA A 372 -5.71 7.78 9.72
C ALA A 372 -4.85 8.64 8.76
N MET A 373 -4.38 9.81 9.21
CA MET A 373 -3.47 10.64 8.43
C MET A 373 -2.10 9.98 8.37
N ASP A 374 -1.59 9.85 7.17
CA ASP A 374 -0.29 9.29 6.89
C ASP A 374 0.47 10.14 5.87
N GLU A 375 1.71 9.81 5.59
CA GLU A 375 2.59 10.56 4.68
C GLU A 375 2.01 10.64 3.27
N SER A 376 1.44 9.54 2.76
CA SER A 376 0.84 9.51 1.42
C SER A 376 -0.39 10.43 1.31
N THR A 377 -1.22 10.45 2.35
CA THR A 377 -2.36 11.38 2.43
C THR A 377 -1.87 12.82 2.57
N LEU A 378 -0.85 13.06 3.39
CA LEU A 378 -0.30 14.38 3.63
C LEU A 378 0.30 15.00 2.36
N GLU A 379 0.94 14.23 1.49
CA GLU A 379 1.37 14.73 0.17
C GLU A 379 0.20 15.33 -0.63
N HIS A 380 -0.98 14.71 -0.53
CA HIS A 380 -2.19 15.20 -1.20
C HIS A 380 -2.86 16.37 -0.46
N VAL A 381 -2.69 16.49 0.84
CA VAL A 381 -3.10 17.67 1.64
C VAL A 381 -2.27 18.88 1.22
N GLY A 382 -0.98 18.69 1.08
CA GLY A 382 -0.02 19.73 0.70
C GLY A 382 0.48 20.56 1.89
N ALA A 383 1.70 21.10 1.75
CA ALA A 383 2.42 21.80 2.80
C ALA A 383 1.65 23.00 3.40
N ALA A 384 0.88 23.72 2.59
CA ALA A 384 0.12 24.88 3.07
C ALA A 384 -1.01 24.52 4.05
N ALA A 385 -1.61 23.35 3.88
CA ALA A 385 -2.72 22.88 4.72
C ALA A 385 -2.27 21.97 5.89
N ALA A 386 -0.97 21.72 6.03
CA ALA A 386 -0.41 20.88 7.09
C ALA A 386 -0.47 21.49 8.51
N PRO A 387 -0.22 22.82 8.72
CA PRO A 387 -0.21 23.39 10.07
C PRO A 387 -1.50 23.14 10.85
N GLY A 388 -1.37 22.74 12.13
CA GLY A 388 -2.51 22.42 13.00
C GLY A 388 -3.15 21.05 12.76
N LEU A 389 -2.58 20.23 11.90
CA LEU A 389 -2.99 18.85 11.65
C LEU A 389 -2.04 17.90 12.40
N TYR A 390 -2.61 16.96 13.14
CA TYR A 390 -1.90 15.95 13.91
C TYR A 390 -2.38 14.55 13.53
N ALA A 391 -1.44 13.62 13.45
CA ALA A 391 -1.68 12.19 13.32
C ALA A 391 -1.33 11.46 14.63
N VAL A 392 -1.76 10.21 14.74
CA VAL A 392 -1.30 9.29 15.80
C VAL A 392 -1.22 7.88 15.25
N SER A 393 -0.03 7.33 15.25
CA SER A 393 0.25 6.00 14.66
C SER A 393 1.45 5.33 15.31
N GLY A 394 1.64 4.05 15.06
CA GLY A 394 2.79 3.28 15.51
C GLY A 394 4.04 3.51 14.66
N TYR A 395 3.89 4.10 13.48
CA TYR A 395 5.01 4.41 12.59
C TYR A 395 4.78 5.74 11.87
N VAL A 396 5.84 6.48 11.68
CA VAL A 396 5.97 7.61 10.75
C VAL A 396 7.32 7.53 10.05
N GLU A 397 7.42 7.99 8.81
CA GLU A 397 8.68 7.90 8.04
C GLU A 397 9.87 8.56 8.77
N GLN A 398 9.62 9.63 9.52
CA GLN A 398 10.64 10.36 10.30
C GLN A 398 10.95 9.74 11.68
N LEU A 399 10.53 8.50 11.94
CA LEU A 399 10.81 7.83 13.19
C LEU A 399 12.33 7.61 13.39
N ALA A 400 12.86 8.14 14.48
CA ALA A 400 14.28 8.02 14.81
C ALA A 400 14.58 6.67 15.48
N SER A 401 14.53 5.58 14.71
CA SER A 401 14.96 4.25 15.16
C SER A 401 16.03 3.70 14.22
N PRO A 402 16.98 2.89 14.73
CA PRO A 402 17.97 2.24 13.88
C PRO A 402 17.34 1.33 12.80
N GLY A 403 16.28 0.61 13.17
CA GLY A 403 15.54 -0.27 12.24
C GLY A 403 14.91 0.50 11.10
N ASN A 404 14.27 1.64 11.39
CA ASN A 404 13.69 2.51 10.37
C ASN A 404 14.75 3.09 9.43
N ALA A 405 15.89 3.54 9.96
CA ALA A 405 16.97 4.06 9.12
C ALA A 405 17.48 3.02 8.10
N VAL A 406 17.61 1.75 8.52
CA VAL A 406 17.99 0.65 7.63
C VAL A 406 16.90 0.37 6.59
N LEU A 407 15.63 0.32 7.01
CA LEU A 407 14.49 0.10 6.11
C LEU A 407 14.41 1.19 5.04
N LEU A 408 14.46 2.47 5.44
CA LEU A 408 14.39 3.61 4.52
C LEU A 408 15.55 3.61 3.52
N HIS A 409 16.77 3.34 3.99
CA HIS A 409 17.93 3.24 3.11
C HIS A 409 17.71 2.18 2.03
N ARG A 410 17.35 0.96 2.43
CA ARG A 410 17.08 -0.15 1.52
C ARG A 410 15.92 0.13 0.57
N TYR A 411 14.84 0.72 1.09
CA TYR A 411 13.69 1.11 0.28
C TYR A 411 14.09 2.10 -0.82
N ARG A 412 14.89 3.12 -0.47
CA ARG A 412 15.35 4.14 -1.43
C ARG A 412 16.39 3.59 -2.40
N GLU A 413 17.21 2.63 -1.99
CA GLU A 413 18.13 1.92 -2.90
C GLU A 413 17.37 1.08 -3.93
N THR A 414 16.31 0.39 -3.50
CA THR A 414 15.56 -0.53 -4.37
C THR A 414 14.63 0.22 -5.32
N TYR A 415 13.90 1.22 -4.83
CA TYR A 415 12.83 1.89 -5.59
C TYR A 415 13.17 3.33 -6.01
N GLY A 416 14.36 3.81 -5.65
CA GLY A 416 14.83 5.14 -5.99
C GLY A 416 14.33 6.25 -5.07
N ARG A 417 14.94 7.43 -5.20
CA ARG A 417 14.64 8.60 -4.35
C ARG A 417 13.22 9.17 -4.53
N TRP A 418 12.56 8.85 -5.64
CA TRP A 418 11.21 9.30 -5.97
C TRP A 418 10.13 8.26 -5.63
N ALA A 419 10.51 7.15 -4.99
CA ALA A 419 9.53 6.22 -4.46
C ALA A 419 8.57 6.94 -3.50
N PRO A 420 7.29 6.55 -3.44
CA PRO A 420 6.33 7.14 -2.49
C PRO A 420 6.88 7.13 -1.05
N PRO A 421 6.48 8.07 -0.19
CA PRO A 421 6.89 8.03 1.21
C PRO A 421 6.38 6.77 1.88
N LEU A 422 7.14 6.25 2.83
CA LEU A 422 6.66 5.19 3.70
C LEU A 422 5.70 5.75 4.74
N SER A 423 4.68 5.00 5.04
CA SER A 423 3.67 5.35 6.03
C SER A 423 3.35 4.17 6.93
N THR A 424 2.62 4.41 8.01
CA THR A 424 2.15 3.32 8.88
C THR A 424 1.36 2.26 8.10
N LEU A 425 0.68 2.63 7.00
CA LEU A 425 -0.08 1.68 6.17
C LEU A 425 0.84 0.79 5.33
N SER A 426 1.86 1.36 4.69
CA SER A 426 2.77 0.58 3.85
C SER A 426 3.78 -0.23 4.67
N GLU A 427 4.37 0.38 5.70
CA GLU A 427 5.37 -0.26 6.56
C GLU A 427 4.79 -1.43 7.35
N SER A 428 3.56 -1.33 7.85
CA SER A 428 2.91 -2.43 8.56
C SER A 428 2.70 -3.69 7.71
N VAL A 429 2.64 -3.57 6.39
CA VAL A 429 2.58 -4.73 5.48
C VAL A 429 3.92 -5.45 5.42
N PHE A 430 5.03 -4.71 5.40
CA PHE A 430 6.36 -5.28 5.52
C PHE A 430 6.52 -6.07 6.83
N GLU A 431 6.13 -5.46 7.93
CA GLU A 431 6.19 -6.10 9.24
C GLU A 431 5.28 -7.33 9.35
N ALA A 432 4.06 -7.24 8.84
CA ALA A 432 3.13 -8.36 8.83
C ALA A 432 3.68 -9.58 8.07
N ALA A 433 4.36 -9.37 6.95
CA ALA A 433 5.03 -10.43 6.21
C ALA A 433 6.18 -11.06 7.03
N HIS A 434 6.97 -10.26 7.72
CA HIS A 434 8.05 -10.76 8.58
C HIS A 434 7.55 -11.49 9.84
N ILE A 435 6.48 -11.00 10.46
CA ILE A 435 5.80 -11.68 11.59
C ILE A 435 5.27 -13.05 11.14
N TRP A 436 4.55 -13.09 10.02
CA TRP A 436 4.07 -14.32 9.42
C TRP A 436 5.19 -15.31 9.12
N TRP A 437 6.26 -14.84 8.47
CA TRP A 437 7.40 -15.68 8.13
C TRP A 437 8.16 -16.19 9.37
N SER A 438 8.37 -15.33 10.38
CA SER A 438 8.97 -15.75 11.65
C SER A 438 8.18 -16.88 12.31
N ALA A 439 6.84 -16.79 12.29
CA ALA A 439 5.98 -17.84 12.79
C ALA A 439 6.07 -19.12 11.94
N ALA A 440 6.04 -19.00 10.60
CA ALA A 440 6.17 -20.12 9.68
C ALA A 440 7.50 -20.85 9.85
N ARG A 441 8.62 -20.12 10.03
CA ARG A 441 9.94 -20.71 10.34
C ARG A 441 9.94 -21.46 11.67
N ARG A 442 9.30 -20.90 12.70
CA ARG A 442 9.26 -21.52 14.04
C ARG A 442 8.52 -22.84 14.03
N VAL A 443 7.41 -22.94 13.31
CA VAL A 443 6.64 -24.18 13.21
C VAL A 443 7.19 -25.15 12.14
N GLY A 444 8.05 -24.69 11.25
CA GLY A 444 8.58 -25.50 10.14
C GLY A 444 7.48 -25.96 9.17
N ALA A 445 6.38 -25.22 9.06
CA ALA A 445 5.22 -25.54 8.25
C ALA A 445 4.59 -24.27 7.64
N ASP A 446 3.78 -24.48 6.61
CA ASP A 446 2.97 -23.46 5.95
C ASP A 446 1.47 -23.63 6.28
N GLU A 447 1.18 -24.35 7.37
CA GLU A 447 -0.18 -24.60 7.83
C GLU A 447 -0.75 -23.35 8.53
N PRO A 448 -1.83 -22.74 8.02
CA PRO A 448 -2.38 -21.48 8.53
C PRO A 448 -2.69 -21.48 10.03
N ARG A 449 -3.23 -22.56 10.56
CA ARG A 449 -3.56 -22.67 12.00
C ARG A 449 -2.32 -22.63 12.86
N LEU A 450 -1.31 -23.44 12.52
CA LEU A 450 -0.06 -23.51 13.26
C LEU A 450 0.70 -22.17 13.21
N ILE A 451 0.68 -21.49 12.05
CA ILE A 451 1.27 -20.17 11.90
C ILE A 451 0.54 -19.17 12.78
N ALA A 452 -0.80 -19.13 12.71
CA ALA A 452 -1.60 -18.20 13.51
C ALA A 452 -1.42 -18.42 15.02
N GLU A 453 -1.29 -19.67 15.47
CA GLU A 453 -1.00 -20.03 16.85
C GLU A 453 0.43 -19.61 17.24
N ALA A 454 1.41 -19.82 16.36
CA ALA A 454 2.80 -19.43 16.60
C ALA A 454 3.03 -17.91 16.59
N MET A 455 2.11 -17.13 16.03
CA MET A 455 2.16 -15.66 16.13
C MET A 455 1.76 -15.17 17.54
N ARG A 456 1.06 -15.97 18.36
CA ARG A 456 0.44 -15.59 19.62
C ARG A 456 0.75 -16.59 20.74
N PRO A 457 1.28 -16.19 21.91
CA PRO A 457 1.86 -14.86 22.15
C PRO A 457 3.17 -14.68 21.38
N GLY A 458 3.52 -13.46 21.07
CA GLY A 458 4.74 -13.14 20.32
C GLY A 458 5.31 -11.78 20.64
N SER A 459 6.64 -11.65 20.49
CA SER A 459 7.36 -10.38 20.58
C SER A 459 8.30 -10.30 19.38
N PHE A 460 8.21 -9.21 18.63
CA PHE A 460 8.92 -9.02 17.37
C PHE A 460 9.68 -7.71 17.39
N GLN A 461 10.96 -7.77 17.03
CA GLN A 461 11.79 -6.58 16.83
C GLN A 461 11.66 -6.18 15.37
N LEU A 462 11.08 -5.03 15.12
CA LEU A 462 10.67 -4.55 13.80
C LEU A 462 11.22 -3.14 13.55
N PRO A 463 11.14 -2.60 12.33
CA PRO A 463 11.66 -1.27 12.03
C PRO A 463 11.08 -0.16 12.93
N ARG A 464 9.79 -0.21 13.29
CA ARG A 464 9.16 0.75 14.21
C ARG A 464 9.58 0.56 15.68
N GLY A 465 10.10 -0.59 16.05
CA GLY A 465 10.43 -0.99 17.42
C GLY A 465 9.86 -2.34 17.79
N THR A 466 9.56 -2.54 19.06
CA THR A 466 9.01 -3.79 19.58
C THR A 466 7.49 -3.82 19.41
N VAL A 467 7.00 -4.83 18.70
CA VAL A 467 5.58 -5.15 18.60
C VAL A 467 5.31 -6.47 19.32
N THR A 468 4.33 -6.49 20.23
CA THR A 468 3.94 -7.69 20.95
C THR A 468 2.48 -8.06 20.69
N LEU A 469 2.22 -9.36 20.58
CA LEU A 469 0.89 -9.94 20.57
C LEU A 469 0.71 -10.76 21.83
N ASP A 470 -0.40 -10.54 22.53
CA ASP A 470 -0.78 -11.39 23.66
C ASP A 470 -1.52 -12.66 23.20
N ASP A 471 -1.90 -13.52 24.15
CA ASP A 471 -2.64 -14.77 23.87
C ASP A 471 -3.98 -14.52 23.16
N SER A 472 -4.61 -13.37 23.36
CA SER A 472 -5.85 -12.97 22.66
C SER A 472 -5.60 -12.47 21.26
N GLY A 473 -4.33 -12.21 20.89
CA GLY A 473 -3.93 -11.58 19.63
C GLY A 473 -4.04 -10.04 19.67
N ARG A 474 -4.17 -9.44 20.85
CA ARG A 474 -4.11 -7.98 20.99
C ARG A 474 -2.67 -7.49 20.81
N VAL A 475 -2.51 -6.50 19.98
CA VAL A 475 -1.23 -5.85 19.71
C VAL A 475 -0.94 -4.79 20.76
N THR A 476 0.33 -4.74 21.20
CA THR A 476 0.89 -3.63 21.95
C THR A 476 2.15 -3.13 21.23
N GLN A 477 2.22 -1.83 21.00
CA GLN A 477 3.30 -1.13 20.32
C GLN A 477 3.37 0.31 20.80
N ASP A 478 4.49 0.98 20.57
CA ASP A 478 4.59 2.41 20.81
C ASP A 478 3.70 3.19 19.84
N LEU A 479 3.09 4.26 20.32
CA LEU A 479 2.28 5.18 19.52
C LEU A 479 2.86 6.58 19.60
N PHE A 480 3.00 7.21 18.45
CA PHE A 480 3.56 8.54 18.30
C PHE A 480 2.47 9.52 17.89
N VAL A 481 2.33 10.60 18.63
CA VAL A 481 1.61 11.77 18.14
C VAL A 481 2.56 12.54 17.24
N ALA A 482 2.15 12.80 16.02
CA ALA A 482 2.96 13.48 15.02
C ALA A 482 2.25 14.72 14.50
N GLU A 483 3.00 15.80 14.37
CA GLU A 483 2.56 17.05 13.75
C GLU A 483 2.82 16.98 12.24
N ALA A 484 1.83 17.34 11.44
CA ALA A 484 2.02 17.48 10.01
C ALA A 484 2.83 18.75 9.71
N THR A 485 3.84 18.59 8.89
CA THR A 485 4.73 19.66 8.43
C THR A 485 4.75 19.71 6.91
N GLY A 486 5.41 20.71 6.34
CA GLY A 486 5.62 20.77 4.90
C GLY A 486 6.49 19.63 4.31
N THR A 487 7.12 18.83 5.18
CA THR A 487 8.07 17.78 4.79
C THR A 487 7.69 16.38 5.30
N GLY A 488 6.54 16.21 5.89
CA GLY A 488 6.07 14.93 6.41
C GLY A 488 5.47 15.00 7.81
N LEU A 489 5.27 13.86 8.44
CA LEU A 489 4.80 13.72 9.81
C LEU A 489 6.00 13.66 10.77
N ARG A 490 6.07 14.60 11.70
CA ARG A 490 7.13 14.69 12.69
C ARG A 490 6.61 14.30 14.08
N PRO A 491 7.17 13.27 14.74
CA PRO A 491 6.82 12.94 16.12
C PRO A 491 7.02 14.13 17.06
N VAL A 492 6.07 14.37 17.95
CA VAL A 492 6.10 15.49 18.89
C VAL A 492 5.80 15.01 20.30
N SER A 493 6.49 15.62 21.28
CA SER A 493 6.17 15.50 22.71
C SER A 493 5.36 16.73 23.10
N LEU A 494 4.01 16.61 23.13
CA LEU A 494 3.08 17.69 23.46
C LEU A 494 2.76 17.78 24.96
#